data_edf2c7b8179e5444c0ea7366d14a959c
#
_entry.id   edf2c7b8179e5444c0ea7366d14a959c
#
_cell.length_a   1.000
_cell.length_b   1.000
_cell.length_c   1.000
_cell.angle_alpha   90.00
_cell.angle_beta   90.00
_cell.angle_gamma   90.00
#
_symmetry.space_group_name_H-M   'P 1'
#
loop_
_entity.id
_entity.type
_entity.pdbx_description
1 polymer ?
#
loop_
_entity_poly.entity_id
_entity_poly.type
_entity_poly.pdbx_seq_one_letter_code
_entity_poly.pdbx_strand_id
1 'polypeptide(L)'
;MKSSSRREFLRAMIAAVPVSMAACAPFSALRTSPEKTYSPRYFTREEWAFLQAACARLIPADENGPGAVELGVPEFIDREMDGAFGHGANWYMQGPFSTAAPELGYQSPLTPREVYSIGIASTDAYCRRIFGSKSFSELPIATQDSVLADLESGALDFEKVSGKSFFGFLLQNAKEGYLSDPIHGGNRNMESWKMIGFPGARADFMDWVDKYGARYPFGPADIAGGKE
;
A
#
# COMPACT_ATOMS: atom_id res chain seq x y z
N MET A 1 34.41 -4.40 -59.87
CA MET A 1 33.21 -4.48 -59.01
C MET A 1 33.11 -3.17 -58.23
N LYS A 2 32.10 -2.32 -58.56
CA LYS A 2 31.92 -1.02 -57.91
C LYS A 2 31.13 -1.25 -56.61
N SER A 3 31.68 -0.90 -55.47
CA SER A 3 30.97 -0.96 -54.17
C SER A 3 29.92 0.16 -54.13
N SER A 4 28.64 -0.20 -54.07
CA SER A 4 27.59 0.77 -53.92
C SER A 4 27.64 1.32 -52.48
N SER A 5 27.59 2.63 -52.37
CA SER A 5 27.68 3.31 -51.08
C SER A 5 26.36 3.14 -50.29
N ARG A 6 26.46 3.05 -48.96
CA ARG A 6 25.30 2.96 -48.04
C ARG A 6 24.23 4.04 -48.29
N ARG A 7 24.63 5.17 -48.87
CA ARG A 7 23.72 6.27 -49.24
C ARG A 7 22.86 5.95 -50.45
N GLU A 8 23.34 5.17 -51.42
CA GLU A 8 22.57 4.76 -52.62
C GLU A 8 21.52 3.70 -52.26
N PHE A 9 21.86 2.80 -51.31
CA PHE A 9 20.90 1.81 -50.77
C PHE A 9 19.74 2.49 -50.03
N LEU A 10 20.00 3.50 -49.21
CA LEU A 10 18.96 4.25 -48.51
C LEU A 10 18.07 5.08 -49.44
N ARG A 11 18.62 5.63 -50.54
CA ARG A 11 17.83 6.35 -51.56
C ARG A 11 16.91 5.43 -52.35
N ALA A 12 17.33 4.20 -52.62
CA ALA A 12 16.50 3.21 -53.33
C ALA A 12 15.30 2.73 -52.48
N MET A 13 15.40 2.73 -51.16
CA MET A 13 14.30 2.34 -50.26
C MET A 13 13.21 3.41 -50.14
N ILE A 14 13.50 4.69 -50.41
CA ILE A 14 12.52 5.79 -50.33
C ILE A 14 11.60 5.86 -51.54
N ALA A 15 12.00 5.25 -52.69
CA ALA A 15 11.26 5.33 -53.97
C ALA A 15 10.20 4.21 -54.18
N ALA A 16 10.02 3.30 -53.25
CA ALA A 16 9.13 2.14 -53.39
C ALA A 16 8.04 2.03 -52.28
N VAL A 17 7.51 3.16 -51.81
CA VAL A 17 6.33 3.13 -50.92
C VAL A 17 5.10 3.48 -51.76
N PRO A 18 4.21 2.52 -52.07
CA PRO A 18 2.90 2.87 -52.62
C PRO A 18 2.11 3.61 -51.53
N VAL A 19 1.64 4.82 -51.85
CA VAL A 19 0.70 5.56 -51.00
C VAL A 19 -0.64 4.80 -51.04
N SER A 20 -0.77 3.86 -50.11
CA SER A 20 -2.08 3.30 -49.78
C SER A 20 -2.73 4.25 -48.79
N MET A 21 -3.79 4.95 -49.22
CA MET A 21 -4.71 5.62 -48.33
C MET A 21 -5.33 4.55 -47.44
N ALA A 22 -4.71 4.30 -46.31
CA ALA A 22 -5.33 3.52 -45.23
C ALA A 22 -6.20 4.48 -44.42
N ALA A 23 -7.50 4.17 -44.43
CA ALA A 23 -8.51 4.80 -43.59
C ALA A 23 -8.01 4.93 -42.16
N CYS A 24 -8.26 6.08 -41.51
CA CYS A 24 -8.10 6.26 -40.09
C CYS A 24 -8.94 5.22 -39.35
N ALA A 25 -8.32 4.09 -38.98
CA ALA A 25 -8.86 3.25 -37.97
C ALA A 25 -8.73 4.02 -36.66
N PRO A 26 -9.78 4.10 -35.84
CA PRO A 26 -9.67 4.73 -34.55
C PRO A 26 -8.61 3.99 -33.76
N PHE A 27 -7.69 4.76 -33.18
CA PHE A 27 -6.70 4.29 -32.21
C PHE A 27 -7.45 3.41 -31.21
N SER A 28 -7.27 2.10 -31.32
CA SER A 28 -7.84 1.16 -30.36
C SER A 28 -7.24 1.54 -29.01
N ALA A 29 -8.03 2.27 -28.22
CA ALA A 29 -7.73 2.45 -26.81
C ALA A 29 -7.39 1.06 -26.25
N LEU A 30 -6.17 0.91 -25.76
CA LEU A 30 -5.79 -0.24 -24.95
C LEU A 30 -6.96 -0.43 -23.96
N ARG A 31 -7.73 -1.48 -24.17
CA ARG A 31 -8.71 -1.92 -23.18
C ARG A 31 -7.88 -2.35 -21.98
N THR A 32 -7.61 -1.41 -21.08
CA THR A 32 -7.32 -1.75 -19.70
C THR A 32 -8.53 -2.57 -19.24
N SER A 33 -8.34 -3.86 -19.05
CA SER A 33 -9.33 -4.69 -18.38
C SER A 33 -9.71 -3.94 -17.13
N PRO A 34 -11.01 -3.78 -16.78
CA PRO A 34 -11.37 -3.10 -15.55
C PRO A 34 -10.65 -3.84 -14.43
N GLU A 35 -9.74 -3.13 -13.78
CA GLU A 35 -9.04 -3.65 -12.61
C GLU A 35 -10.14 -4.13 -11.66
N LYS A 36 -10.11 -5.40 -11.33
CA LYS A 36 -11.15 -6.01 -10.48
C LYS A 36 -11.13 -5.24 -9.19
N THR A 37 -12.13 -4.38 -8.97
CA THR A 37 -12.25 -3.58 -7.75
C THR A 37 -12.19 -4.55 -6.57
N TYR A 38 -11.22 -4.37 -5.69
CA TYR A 38 -11.08 -5.20 -4.51
C TYR A 38 -12.34 -5.10 -3.64
N SER A 39 -12.82 -6.23 -3.16
CA SER A 39 -13.92 -6.30 -2.21
C SER A 39 -13.35 -6.75 -0.86
N PRO A 40 -13.49 -5.94 0.19
CA PRO A 40 -13.00 -6.30 1.51
C PRO A 40 -13.54 -7.64 1.99
N ARG A 41 -12.70 -8.41 2.69
CA ARG A 41 -13.04 -9.72 3.25
C ARG A 41 -13.47 -9.62 4.70
N TYR A 42 -12.83 -8.76 5.44
CA TYR A 42 -13.04 -8.54 6.86
C TYR A 42 -13.83 -7.27 7.16
N PHE A 43 -13.38 -6.13 6.62
CA PHE A 43 -13.99 -4.83 6.94
C PHE A 43 -15.36 -4.66 6.29
N THR A 44 -16.30 -4.08 7.04
CA THR A 44 -17.56 -3.57 6.51
C THR A 44 -17.29 -2.41 5.53
N ARG A 45 -18.32 -1.99 4.81
CA ARG A 45 -18.20 -0.88 3.85
C ARG A 45 -17.76 0.43 4.54
N GLU A 46 -18.29 0.68 5.72
CA GLU A 46 -18.00 1.87 6.51
C GLU A 46 -16.56 1.84 7.05
N GLU A 47 -16.16 0.70 7.64
CA GLU A 47 -14.79 0.50 8.12
C GLU A 47 -13.77 0.57 6.98
N TRP A 48 -14.12 0.06 5.82
CA TRP A 48 -13.29 0.16 4.62
C TRP A 48 -13.09 1.61 4.18
N ALA A 49 -14.15 2.43 4.19
CA ALA A 49 -14.05 3.85 3.87
C ALA A 49 -13.14 4.59 4.87
N PHE A 50 -13.26 4.27 6.17
CA PHE A 50 -12.35 4.77 7.20
C PHE A 50 -10.90 4.40 6.89
N LEU A 51 -10.66 3.12 6.63
CA LEU A 51 -9.29 2.59 6.39
C LEU A 51 -8.64 3.25 5.17
N GLN A 52 -9.38 3.41 4.07
CA GLN A 52 -8.87 4.11 2.89
C GLN A 52 -8.52 5.57 3.20
N ALA A 53 -9.40 6.29 3.90
CA ALA A 53 -9.13 7.66 4.29
C ALA A 53 -7.92 7.79 5.21
N ALA A 54 -7.81 6.91 6.21
CA ALA A 54 -6.68 6.90 7.14
C ALA A 54 -5.35 6.57 6.44
N CYS A 55 -5.31 5.54 5.60
CA CYS A 55 -4.12 5.20 4.82
C CYS A 55 -3.67 6.33 3.90
N ALA A 56 -4.62 7.04 3.25
CA ALA A 56 -4.32 8.21 2.42
C ALA A 56 -3.70 9.37 3.22
N ARG A 57 -3.96 9.46 4.52
CA ARG A 57 -3.34 10.48 5.40
C ARG A 57 -1.99 10.05 5.94
N LEU A 58 -1.84 8.76 6.28
CA LEU A 58 -0.59 8.23 6.86
C LEU A 58 0.56 8.22 5.85
N ILE A 59 0.28 7.81 4.61
CA ILE A 59 1.27 7.79 3.52
C ILE A 59 0.57 8.36 2.27
N PRO A 60 0.56 9.70 2.12
CA PRO A 60 -0.03 10.34 0.95
C PRO A 60 0.85 10.14 -0.30
N ALA A 61 0.23 10.17 -1.49
CA ALA A 61 0.99 10.30 -2.73
C ALA A 61 1.65 11.69 -2.81
N ASP A 62 2.89 11.73 -3.23
CA ASP A 62 3.67 12.96 -3.42
C ASP A 62 4.61 12.86 -4.63
N GLU A 63 5.52 13.83 -4.78
CA GLU A 63 6.52 13.86 -5.85
C GLU A 63 7.53 12.70 -5.81
N ASN A 64 7.68 12.00 -4.68
CA ASN A 64 8.59 10.89 -4.51
C ASN A 64 7.97 9.57 -4.95
N GLY A 65 6.64 9.46 -4.89
CA GLY A 65 5.97 8.23 -5.32
C GLY A 65 4.49 8.13 -4.94
N PRO A 66 3.88 6.99 -5.28
CA PRO A 66 2.48 6.71 -4.98
C PRO A 66 2.25 6.55 -3.48
N GLY A 67 1.06 6.92 -3.02
CA GLY A 67 0.65 6.78 -1.63
C GLY A 67 0.18 5.37 -1.27
N ALA A 68 -0.21 5.21 0.00
CA ALA A 68 -0.66 3.93 0.54
C ALA A 68 -1.88 3.35 -0.19
N VAL A 69 -2.81 4.19 -0.62
CA VAL A 69 -4.04 3.73 -1.29
C VAL A 69 -3.72 3.19 -2.69
N GLU A 70 -2.90 3.90 -3.45
CA GLU A 70 -2.46 3.50 -4.78
C GLU A 70 -1.69 2.18 -4.74
N LEU A 71 -0.87 1.98 -3.70
CA LEU A 71 -0.11 0.75 -3.50
C LEU A 71 -0.92 -0.41 -2.90
N GLY A 72 -2.21 -0.22 -2.63
CA GLY A 72 -3.07 -1.29 -2.11
C GLY A 72 -2.89 -1.59 -0.62
N VAL A 73 -2.35 -0.67 0.16
CA VAL A 73 -2.16 -0.86 1.61
C VAL A 73 -3.47 -1.19 2.35
N PRO A 74 -4.62 -0.55 2.06
CA PRO A 74 -5.88 -0.98 2.66
C PRO A 74 -6.22 -2.44 2.38
N GLU A 75 -5.93 -2.94 1.17
CA GLU A 75 -6.11 -4.35 0.82
C GLU A 75 -5.21 -5.27 1.65
N PHE A 76 -3.94 -4.89 1.82
CA PHE A 76 -3.02 -5.61 2.71
C PHE A 76 -3.58 -5.72 4.13
N ILE A 77 -4.01 -4.60 4.71
CA ILE A 77 -4.54 -4.59 6.09
C ILE A 77 -5.80 -5.45 6.20
N ASP A 78 -6.69 -5.41 5.22
CA ASP A 78 -7.91 -6.24 5.21
C ASP A 78 -7.57 -7.74 5.19
N ARG A 79 -6.61 -8.14 4.36
CA ARG A 79 -6.13 -9.54 4.30
C ARG A 79 -5.47 -9.99 5.60
N GLU A 80 -4.70 -9.11 6.24
CA GLU A 80 -4.08 -9.39 7.53
C GLU A 80 -5.12 -9.55 8.64
N MET A 81 -6.20 -8.74 8.63
CA MET A 81 -7.30 -8.85 9.60
C MET A 81 -8.14 -10.12 9.38
N ASP A 82 -8.30 -10.57 8.14
CA ASP A 82 -8.96 -11.85 7.80
C ASP A 82 -8.06 -13.06 8.12
N GLY A 83 -6.75 -12.88 8.12
CA GLY A 83 -5.72 -13.90 8.30
C GLY A 83 -5.35 -14.23 9.76
N ALA A 84 -4.28 -15.00 9.90
CA ALA A 84 -3.77 -15.45 11.20
C ALA A 84 -3.34 -14.30 12.12
N PHE A 85 -2.79 -13.22 11.56
CA PHE A 85 -2.40 -12.03 12.31
C PHE A 85 -3.60 -11.39 12.99
N GLY A 86 -4.68 -11.12 12.24
CA GLY A 86 -5.90 -10.51 12.76
C GLY A 86 -6.53 -11.31 13.89
N HIS A 87 -6.42 -12.63 13.85
CA HIS A 87 -6.92 -13.52 14.89
C HIS A 87 -5.96 -13.68 16.08
N GLY A 88 -4.75 -13.08 16.03
CA GLY A 88 -3.74 -13.28 17.06
C GLY A 88 -3.23 -14.73 17.16
N ALA A 89 -3.32 -15.50 16.05
CA ALA A 89 -3.07 -16.95 16.08
C ALA A 89 -1.64 -17.32 16.51
N ASN A 90 -0.68 -16.41 16.26
CA ASN A 90 0.73 -16.60 16.61
C ASN A 90 1.12 -15.84 17.90
N TRP A 91 0.15 -15.28 18.61
CA TRP A 91 0.37 -14.51 19.82
C TRP A 91 -0.03 -15.31 21.06
N TYR A 92 0.66 -15.04 22.16
CA TYR A 92 0.25 -15.55 23.46
C TYR A 92 -0.92 -14.75 24.01
N MET A 93 -2.13 -15.26 23.81
CA MET A 93 -3.38 -14.57 24.17
C MET A 93 -4.04 -15.17 25.43
N GLN A 94 -3.26 -15.66 26.39
CA GLN A 94 -3.77 -16.17 27.65
C GLN A 94 -3.46 -15.19 28.79
N GLY A 95 -4.50 -14.87 29.58
CA GLY A 95 -4.33 -14.01 30.76
C GLY A 95 -3.60 -14.69 31.91
N PRO A 96 -3.35 -13.96 33.01
CA PRO A 96 -3.87 -12.61 33.29
C PRO A 96 -3.18 -11.52 32.47
N PHE A 97 -3.98 -10.60 31.92
CA PHE A 97 -3.46 -9.40 31.26
C PHE A 97 -3.26 -8.29 32.30
N SER A 98 -2.14 -7.61 32.25
CA SER A 98 -1.81 -6.52 33.16
C SER A 98 -1.14 -5.37 32.41
N THR A 99 -1.25 -4.16 32.96
CA THR A 99 -0.46 -3.04 32.50
C THR A 99 1.01 -3.34 32.75
N ALA A 100 1.80 -3.35 31.69
CA ALA A 100 3.22 -3.67 31.73
C ALA A 100 4.06 -2.59 31.02
N ALA A 101 5.38 -2.64 31.21
CA ALA A 101 6.30 -1.77 30.50
C ALA A 101 6.21 -2.05 28.98
N PRO A 102 6.32 -1.01 28.12
CA PRO A 102 6.19 -1.16 26.66
C PRO A 102 7.12 -2.20 26.04
N GLU A 103 8.29 -2.41 26.65
CA GLU A 103 9.31 -3.37 26.21
C GLU A 103 8.86 -4.82 26.33
N LEU A 104 7.82 -5.11 27.11
CA LEU A 104 7.24 -6.44 27.24
C LEU A 104 6.23 -6.78 26.13
N GLY A 105 6.04 -5.87 25.19
CA GLY A 105 5.16 -6.06 24.05
C GLY A 105 3.67 -5.90 24.36
N TYR A 106 2.84 -6.42 23.48
CA TYR A 106 1.39 -6.26 23.55
C TYR A 106 0.78 -7.06 24.71
N GLN A 107 0.09 -6.36 25.62
CA GLN A 107 -0.50 -6.90 26.84
C GLN A 107 -2.01 -6.58 26.92
N SER A 108 -2.78 -7.03 25.95
CA SER A 108 -4.23 -6.82 25.90
C SER A 108 -4.96 -8.12 25.54
N PRO A 109 -6.19 -8.35 26.03
CA PRO A 109 -6.98 -9.49 25.61
C PRO A 109 -7.55 -9.37 24.20
N LEU A 110 -7.46 -8.18 23.58
CA LEU A 110 -8.01 -7.93 22.25
C LEU A 110 -7.06 -8.43 21.16
N THR A 111 -7.60 -9.13 20.18
CA THR A 111 -6.87 -9.47 18.96
C THR A 111 -6.72 -8.24 18.06
N PRO A 112 -5.75 -8.22 17.11
CA PRO A 112 -5.60 -7.10 16.18
C PRO A 112 -6.89 -6.70 15.47
N ARG A 113 -7.67 -7.66 14.98
CA ARG A 113 -8.95 -7.39 14.32
C ARG A 113 -9.97 -6.72 15.24
N GLU A 114 -10.02 -7.10 16.52
CA GLU A 114 -10.89 -6.46 17.51
C GLU A 114 -10.43 -5.03 17.80
N VAL A 115 -9.11 -4.79 17.88
CA VAL A 115 -8.56 -3.44 18.01
C VAL A 115 -8.99 -2.56 16.85
N TYR A 116 -8.94 -3.07 15.62
CA TYR A 116 -9.40 -2.32 14.43
C TYR A 116 -10.89 -2.01 14.49
N SER A 117 -11.75 -3.01 14.68
CA SER A 117 -13.20 -2.78 14.69
C SER A 117 -13.63 -1.84 15.81
N ILE A 118 -13.09 -2.01 17.03
CA ILE A 118 -13.41 -1.13 18.16
C ILE A 118 -12.83 0.28 17.92
N GLY A 119 -11.58 0.38 17.46
CA GLY A 119 -10.91 1.65 17.21
C GLY A 119 -11.61 2.48 16.13
N ILE A 120 -11.95 1.88 15.02
CA ILE A 120 -12.70 2.53 13.93
C ILE A 120 -14.07 2.99 14.41
N ALA A 121 -14.85 2.09 15.05
CA ALA A 121 -16.18 2.43 15.54
C ALA A 121 -16.15 3.58 16.56
N SER A 122 -15.16 3.57 17.47
CA SER A 122 -15.01 4.61 18.49
C SER A 122 -14.59 5.95 17.89
N THR A 123 -13.66 5.94 16.93
CA THR A 123 -13.23 7.15 16.21
C THR A 123 -14.37 7.75 15.41
N ASP A 124 -15.12 6.93 14.69
CA ASP A 124 -16.28 7.37 13.91
C ASP A 124 -17.41 7.92 14.82
N ALA A 125 -17.65 7.29 15.97
CA ALA A 125 -18.61 7.81 16.95
C ALA A 125 -18.19 9.17 17.50
N TYR A 126 -16.90 9.36 17.79
CA TYR A 126 -16.32 10.65 18.15
C TYR A 126 -16.52 11.68 17.04
N CYS A 127 -16.17 11.36 15.81
CA CYS A 127 -16.28 12.26 14.67
C CYS A 127 -17.74 12.69 14.44
N ARG A 128 -18.69 11.77 14.47
CA ARG A 128 -20.12 12.08 14.33
C ARG A 128 -20.63 13.02 15.42
N ARG A 129 -20.16 12.85 16.64
CA ARG A 129 -20.55 13.69 17.79
C ARG A 129 -20.02 15.12 17.66
N ILE A 130 -18.76 15.28 17.21
CA ILE A 130 -18.07 16.57 17.21
C ILE A 130 -18.24 17.33 15.90
N PHE A 131 -18.32 16.64 14.76
CA PHE A 131 -18.28 17.25 13.44
C PHE A 131 -19.60 17.12 12.65
N GLY A 132 -20.74 17.18 13.32
CA GLY A 132 -22.05 17.30 12.67
C GLY A 132 -22.48 16.02 11.94
N SER A 133 -22.44 14.87 12.62
CA SER A 133 -22.87 13.55 12.15
C SER A 133 -22.01 12.94 11.03
N LYS A 134 -20.85 13.51 10.72
CA LYS A 134 -19.92 12.99 9.71
C LYS A 134 -19.04 11.89 10.31
N SER A 135 -18.83 10.82 9.56
CA SER A 135 -17.79 9.82 9.84
C SER A 135 -16.40 10.39 9.55
N PHE A 136 -15.34 9.74 10.02
CA PHE A 136 -13.96 10.16 9.78
C PHE A 136 -13.68 10.34 8.27
N SER A 137 -14.11 9.40 7.43
CA SER A 137 -13.89 9.44 5.98
C SER A 137 -14.58 10.61 5.27
N GLU A 138 -15.61 11.20 5.88
CA GLU A 138 -16.35 12.32 5.34
C GLU A 138 -15.81 13.70 5.78
N LEU A 139 -14.80 13.69 6.67
CA LEU A 139 -14.19 14.92 7.17
C LEU A 139 -13.23 15.54 6.14
N PRO A 140 -13.04 16.87 6.17
CA PRO A 140 -11.96 17.50 5.43
C PRO A 140 -10.59 16.94 5.83
N ILE A 141 -9.66 16.91 4.88
CA ILE A 141 -8.29 16.36 5.06
C ILE A 141 -7.61 16.90 6.33
N ALA A 142 -7.59 18.22 6.52
CA ALA A 142 -6.96 18.83 7.70
C ALA A 142 -7.60 18.38 9.03
N THR A 143 -8.90 18.07 9.03
CA THR A 143 -9.59 17.55 10.22
C THR A 143 -9.26 16.08 10.44
N GLN A 144 -9.16 15.28 9.36
CA GLN A 144 -8.68 13.89 9.45
C GLN A 144 -7.27 13.84 10.05
N ASP A 145 -6.35 14.71 9.60
CA ASP A 145 -5.00 14.81 10.14
C ASP A 145 -5.01 15.14 11.63
N SER A 146 -5.85 16.09 12.07
CA SER A 146 -6.00 16.44 13.49
C SER A 146 -6.51 15.25 14.32
N VAL A 147 -7.50 14.52 13.83
CA VAL A 147 -8.04 13.33 14.54
C VAL A 147 -6.97 12.25 14.66
N LEU A 148 -6.19 11.99 13.61
CA LEU A 148 -5.09 11.02 13.66
C LEU A 148 -3.99 11.47 14.64
N ALA A 149 -3.64 12.76 14.68
CA ALA A 149 -2.68 13.29 15.64
C ALA A 149 -3.18 13.20 17.10
N ASP A 150 -4.48 13.40 17.33
CA ASP A 150 -5.09 13.22 18.65
C ASP A 150 -5.07 11.75 19.11
N LEU A 151 -5.27 10.80 18.18
CA LEU A 151 -5.09 9.36 18.46
C LEU A 151 -3.63 9.03 18.78
N GLU A 152 -2.69 9.51 17.98
CA GLU A 152 -1.24 9.28 18.13
C GLU A 152 -0.73 9.78 19.49
N SER A 153 -1.11 10.99 19.87
CA SER A 153 -0.71 11.59 21.14
C SER A 153 -1.41 10.97 22.35
N GLY A 154 -2.55 10.29 22.13
CA GLY A 154 -3.44 9.82 23.19
C GLY A 154 -4.37 10.90 23.76
N ALA A 155 -4.46 12.07 23.10
CA ALA A 155 -5.44 13.11 23.45
C ALA A 155 -6.87 12.63 23.19
N LEU A 156 -7.05 11.78 22.14
CA LEU A 156 -8.27 11.05 21.88
C LEU A 156 -8.08 9.60 22.33
N ASP A 157 -8.78 9.22 23.39
CA ASP A 157 -8.70 7.91 24.00
C ASP A 157 -10.09 7.28 24.18
N PHE A 158 -10.15 5.95 24.27
CA PHE A 158 -11.39 5.19 24.35
C PHE A 158 -11.35 4.16 25.48
N GLU A 159 -12.51 3.83 26.04
CA GLU A 159 -12.63 2.93 27.18
C GLU A 159 -12.11 1.51 26.89
N LYS A 160 -12.40 0.96 25.70
CA LYS A 160 -12.11 -0.44 25.36
C LYS A 160 -10.75 -0.64 24.68
N VAL A 161 -10.29 0.34 23.94
CA VAL A 161 -8.99 0.33 23.26
C VAL A 161 -8.41 1.73 23.32
N SER A 162 -7.15 1.87 23.73
CA SER A 162 -6.57 3.21 23.74
C SER A 162 -6.38 3.72 22.32
N GLY A 163 -6.68 5.03 22.11
CA GLY A 163 -6.49 5.68 20.82
C GLY A 163 -5.06 5.51 20.32
N LYS A 164 -4.10 5.64 21.22
CA LYS A 164 -2.68 5.44 20.94
C LYS A 164 -2.36 4.01 20.47
N SER A 165 -2.96 2.99 21.08
CA SER A 165 -2.78 1.60 20.64
C SER A 165 -3.39 1.37 19.26
N PHE A 166 -4.61 1.86 19.03
CA PHE A 166 -5.26 1.75 17.72
C PHE A 166 -4.43 2.45 16.63
N PHE A 167 -3.97 3.68 16.87
CA PHE A 167 -3.10 4.41 15.94
C PHE A 167 -1.80 3.65 15.68
N GLY A 168 -1.20 3.06 16.72
CA GLY A 168 0.02 2.25 16.61
C GLY A 168 -0.15 1.07 15.65
N PHE A 169 -1.24 0.31 15.78
CA PHE A 169 -1.56 -0.78 14.83
C PHE A 169 -1.77 -0.25 13.42
N LEU A 170 -2.55 0.82 13.27
CA LEU A 170 -2.85 1.42 11.98
C LEU A 170 -1.58 1.89 11.25
N LEU A 171 -0.71 2.62 11.94
CA LEU A 171 0.56 3.12 11.39
C LEU A 171 1.53 1.98 11.06
N GLN A 172 1.65 0.99 11.96
CA GLN A 172 2.54 -0.14 11.76
C GLN A 172 2.11 -0.96 10.53
N ASN A 173 0.83 -1.35 10.47
CA ASN A 173 0.34 -2.13 9.34
C ASN A 173 0.33 -1.32 8.02
N ALA A 174 0.16 0.02 8.09
CA ALA A 174 0.32 0.86 6.91
C ALA A 174 1.75 0.81 6.35
N LYS A 175 2.77 0.90 7.22
CA LYS A 175 4.18 0.76 6.83
C LYS A 175 4.50 -0.64 6.30
N GLU A 176 4.00 -1.67 6.97
CA GLU A 176 4.18 -3.06 6.55
C GLU A 176 3.58 -3.29 5.16
N GLY A 177 2.32 -2.90 4.94
CA GLY A 177 1.68 -3.04 3.64
C GLY A 177 2.34 -2.21 2.54
N TYR A 178 2.86 -1.03 2.87
CA TYR A 178 3.57 -0.17 1.92
C TYR A 178 4.88 -0.80 1.42
N LEU A 179 5.56 -1.57 2.27
CA LEU A 179 6.86 -2.18 1.99
C LEU A 179 6.79 -3.71 1.80
N SER A 180 5.60 -4.31 1.87
CA SER A 180 5.41 -5.75 1.73
C SER A 180 5.77 -6.28 0.35
N ASP A 181 5.96 -7.59 0.25
CA ASP A 181 5.91 -8.26 -1.05
C ASP A 181 4.50 -8.14 -1.64
N PRO A 182 4.33 -7.83 -2.94
CA PRO A 182 3.02 -7.70 -3.59
C PRO A 182 2.08 -8.89 -3.42
N ILE A 183 2.61 -10.09 -3.15
CA ILE A 183 1.81 -11.30 -2.89
C ILE A 183 0.83 -11.12 -1.72
N HIS A 184 1.17 -10.22 -0.78
CA HIS A 184 0.33 -9.93 0.40
C HIS A 184 -0.75 -8.88 0.14
N GLY A 185 -0.76 -8.22 -1.03
CA GLY A 185 -1.79 -7.27 -1.46
C GLY A 185 -1.38 -5.81 -1.41
N GLY A 186 -0.30 -5.47 -0.68
CA GLY A 186 0.31 -4.14 -0.65
C GLY A 186 1.38 -3.96 -1.73
N ASN A 187 2.05 -2.80 -1.72
CA ASN A 187 3.21 -2.49 -2.58
C ASN A 187 3.02 -2.91 -4.05
N ARG A 188 1.89 -2.56 -4.62
CA ARG A 188 1.54 -2.92 -6.00
C ARG A 188 2.66 -2.55 -6.96
N ASN A 189 2.99 -3.47 -7.87
CA ASN A 189 4.06 -3.32 -8.85
C ASN A 189 5.43 -3.02 -8.24
N MET A 190 5.63 -3.32 -6.96
CA MET A 190 6.90 -3.08 -6.23
C MET A 190 7.35 -1.61 -6.24
N GLU A 191 6.41 -0.65 -6.37
CA GLU A 191 6.74 0.77 -6.52
C GLU A 191 7.50 1.33 -5.31
N SER A 192 7.13 0.94 -4.08
CA SER A 192 7.89 1.36 -2.90
C SER A 192 9.32 0.80 -2.90
N TRP A 193 9.50 -0.44 -3.37
CA TRP A 193 10.83 -1.04 -3.47
C TRP A 193 11.70 -0.35 -4.52
N LYS A 194 11.11 0.05 -5.66
CA LYS A 194 11.81 0.86 -6.68
C LYS A 194 12.25 2.20 -6.11
N MET A 195 11.36 2.86 -5.37
CA MET A 195 11.63 4.15 -4.74
C MET A 195 12.83 4.09 -3.78
N ILE A 196 12.92 3.04 -2.95
CA ILE A 196 14.00 2.89 -1.96
C ILE A 196 15.21 2.10 -2.49
N GLY A 197 15.16 1.57 -3.71
CA GLY A 197 16.23 0.75 -4.29
C GLY A 197 16.35 -0.65 -3.66
N PHE A 198 15.26 -1.19 -3.10
CA PHE A 198 15.26 -2.54 -2.53
C PHE A 198 15.11 -3.60 -3.63
N PRO A 199 16.00 -4.61 -3.69
CA PRO A 199 16.02 -5.60 -4.78
C PRO A 199 14.92 -6.67 -4.68
N GLY A 200 14.20 -6.74 -3.57
CA GLY A 200 13.18 -7.77 -3.34
C GLY A 200 13.78 -9.18 -3.19
N ALA A 201 13.06 -10.18 -3.71
CA ALA A 201 13.41 -11.59 -3.60
C ALA A 201 14.44 -12.03 -4.66
N ARG A 202 15.58 -11.33 -4.75
CA ARG A 202 16.65 -11.64 -5.71
C ARG A 202 17.81 -12.38 -5.06
N ALA A 203 17.99 -13.65 -5.42
CA ALA A 203 19.12 -14.44 -4.95
C ALA A 203 20.47 -13.95 -5.49
N ASP A 204 20.50 -13.38 -6.69
CA ASP A 204 21.71 -12.81 -7.34
C ASP A 204 22.23 -11.54 -6.65
N PHE A 205 21.45 -10.96 -5.74
CA PHE A 205 21.95 -9.83 -4.91
C PHE A 205 23.13 -10.24 -4.00
N MET A 206 23.26 -11.53 -3.70
CA MET A 206 24.41 -12.06 -2.95
C MET A 206 25.76 -11.73 -3.59
N ASP A 207 25.82 -11.63 -4.92
CA ASP A 207 27.02 -11.27 -5.68
C ASP A 207 27.40 -9.77 -5.53
N TRP A 208 26.54 -9.00 -4.87
CA TRP A 208 26.66 -7.55 -4.71
C TRP A 208 26.88 -7.12 -3.26
N VAL A 209 26.77 -8.02 -2.29
CA VAL A 209 26.87 -7.70 -0.86
C VAL A 209 28.17 -6.97 -0.50
N ASP A 210 29.29 -7.36 -1.10
CA ASP A 210 30.61 -6.76 -0.84
C ASP A 210 30.94 -5.54 -1.74
N LYS A 211 30.02 -5.15 -2.63
CA LYS A 211 30.22 -4.02 -3.55
C LYS A 211 29.66 -2.73 -2.95
N TYR A 212 30.25 -2.25 -1.86
CA TYR A 212 29.78 -1.08 -1.13
C TYR A 212 29.65 0.15 -2.03
N GLY A 213 28.47 0.80 -1.96
CA GLY A 213 28.17 2.00 -2.75
C GLY A 213 27.90 1.76 -4.23
N ALA A 214 28.01 0.52 -4.73
CA ALA A 214 27.66 0.18 -6.10
C ALA A 214 26.13 0.16 -6.27
N ARG A 215 25.62 0.79 -7.34
CA ARG A 215 24.21 0.71 -7.69
C ARG A 215 23.89 -0.69 -8.20
N TYR A 216 22.90 -1.34 -7.61
CA TYR A 216 22.39 -2.61 -8.10
C TYR A 216 21.71 -2.41 -9.47
N PRO A 217 22.08 -3.16 -10.52
CA PRO A 217 21.69 -2.85 -11.88
C PRO A 217 20.28 -3.34 -12.29
N PHE A 218 19.67 -4.22 -11.48
CA PHE A 218 18.39 -4.82 -11.80
C PHE A 218 17.28 -4.23 -10.94
N GLY A 219 16.06 -4.18 -11.47
CA GLY A 219 14.87 -3.81 -10.70
C GLY A 219 14.48 -4.86 -9.67
N PRO A 220 13.51 -4.60 -8.80
CA PRO A 220 13.04 -5.55 -7.80
C PRO A 220 12.39 -6.78 -8.43
N ALA A 221 12.35 -7.87 -7.66
CA ALA A 221 11.58 -9.07 -7.98
C ALA A 221 10.74 -9.48 -6.77
N ASP A 222 9.49 -9.86 -6.98
CA ASP A 222 8.63 -10.41 -5.93
C ASP A 222 8.80 -11.93 -5.78
N ILE A 223 8.24 -12.50 -4.72
CA ILE A 223 8.29 -13.95 -4.43
C ILE A 223 7.51 -14.75 -5.49
N ALA A 224 6.48 -14.18 -6.10
CA ALA A 224 5.70 -14.85 -7.16
C ALA A 224 6.44 -14.92 -8.51
N GLY A 225 7.59 -14.25 -8.63
CA GLY A 225 8.43 -14.25 -9.81
C GLY A 225 8.15 -13.09 -10.78
N GLY A 226 7.36 -12.10 -10.35
CA GLY A 226 7.24 -10.82 -11.04
C GLY A 226 8.61 -10.11 -11.06
N LYS A 227 9.00 -9.60 -12.23
CA LYS A 227 10.27 -8.88 -12.44
C LYS A 227 10.01 -7.66 -13.29
N GLU A 228 10.77 -6.63 -13.06
CA GLU A 228 10.94 -5.50 -13.99
C GLU A 228 12.32 -5.48 -14.60
#